data_efa2968e25d1e4a2384c76d397f9b85c
#
_entry.id   efa2968e25d1e4a2384c76d397f9b85c
#
_cell.length_a   1.000
_cell.length_b   1.000
_cell.length_c   1.000
_cell.angle_alpha   90.00
_cell.angle_beta   90.00
_cell.angle_gamma   90.00
#
_symmetry.space_group_name_H-M   'P 1'
#
loop_
_entity.id
_entity.type
_entity.pdbx_description
1 polymer ?
#
loop_
_entity_poly.entity_id
_entity_poly.type
_entity_poly.pdbx_seq_one_letter_code
_entity_poly.pdbx_strand_id
1 'polypeptide(L)'
;MVHEYKLIEVEEAHSLRDRIDILDDAYYVDRSVISLNQGLNGEIGSYYSIHDGSLPKDIRNELYEIAPKKDLPLTEVVINRYRIGDWIPPHEDDVGPAYCSTLHLEDSEEGLSYEGGLSKNKAGWCKEFPMNFVHWVEPVSDPRYSVIFLYGRGI
;
A
#
# COMPACT_ATOMS: atom_id res chain seq x y z
N MET A 1 -9.11 -14.26 -4.01
CA MET A 1 -7.81 -14.90 -3.84
C MET A 1 -6.69 -13.86 -3.99
N VAL A 2 -5.71 -13.90 -3.12
CA VAL A 2 -4.57 -12.99 -3.18
C VAL A 2 -3.47 -13.64 -4.02
N HIS A 3 -3.02 -12.92 -5.04
CA HIS A 3 -1.90 -13.36 -5.87
C HIS A 3 -0.62 -12.64 -5.40
N GLU A 4 0.44 -13.40 -5.12
CA GLU A 4 1.69 -12.86 -4.62
C GLU A 4 2.84 -13.20 -5.56
N TYR A 5 3.74 -12.24 -5.76
CA TYR A 5 4.94 -12.46 -6.58
C TYR A 5 6.06 -11.52 -6.14
N LYS A 6 7.30 -11.94 -6.37
CA LYS A 6 8.48 -11.15 -6.08
C LYS A 6 8.66 -10.07 -7.16
N LEU A 7 8.80 -8.81 -6.74
CA LEU A 7 9.03 -7.68 -7.64
C LEU A 7 10.48 -7.22 -7.64
N ILE A 8 11.07 -7.09 -6.46
CA ILE A 8 12.44 -6.59 -6.27
C ILE A 8 13.15 -7.45 -5.22
N GLU A 9 14.48 -7.34 -5.20
CA GLU A 9 15.28 -8.03 -4.19
C GLU A 9 15.06 -7.40 -2.80
N VAL A 10 15.31 -8.18 -1.76
CA VAL A 10 15.10 -7.75 -0.39
C VAL A 10 15.96 -6.54 -0.04
N GLU A 11 17.18 -6.48 -0.58
CA GLU A 11 18.11 -5.38 -0.34
C GLU A 11 17.57 -4.06 -0.89
N GLU A 12 16.95 -4.10 -2.08
CA GLU A 12 16.32 -2.91 -2.66
C GLU A 12 15.10 -2.49 -1.86
N ALA A 13 14.29 -3.45 -1.40
CA ALA A 13 13.13 -3.16 -0.57
C ALA A 13 13.56 -2.47 0.73
N HIS A 14 14.60 -2.97 1.39
CA HIS A 14 15.11 -2.37 2.63
C HIS A 14 15.73 -0.99 2.38
N SER A 15 16.39 -0.80 1.25
CA SER A 15 16.94 0.52 0.87
C SER A 15 15.81 1.54 0.70
N LEU A 16 14.75 1.16 0.03
CA LEU A 16 13.56 2.04 -0.12
C LEU A 16 12.95 2.34 1.25
N ARG A 17 12.77 1.33 2.09
CA ARG A 17 12.24 1.51 3.44
C ARG A 17 13.05 2.53 4.23
N ASP A 18 14.37 2.39 4.23
CA ASP A 18 15.26 3.27 5.01
C ASP A 18 15.17 4.72 4.53
N ARG A 19 15.07 4.93 3.21
CA ARG A 19 14.94 6.28 2.65
C ARG A 19 13.56 6.88 2.91
N ILE A 20 12.52 6.06 2.95
CA ILE A 20 11.17 6.51 3.29
C ILE A 20 11.07 6.81 4.78
N ASP A 21 11.71 5.99 5.61
CA ASP A 21 11.63 6.10 7.07
C ASP A 21 12.17 7.43 7.62
N ILE A 22 13.08 8.07 6.90
CA ILE A 22 13.64 9.36 7.33
C ILE A 22 12.85 10.56 6.81
N LEU A 23 11.77 10.35 6.05
CA LEU A 23 10.96 11.46 5.56
C LEU A 23 10.18 12.12 6.69
N ASP A 24 10.08 13.45 6.62
CA ASP A 24 9.34 14.26 7.59
C ASP A 24 7.84 13.95 7.53
N ASP A 25 7.16 14.06 8.67
CA ASP A 25 5.71 13.89 8.76
C ASP A 25 4.95 14.85 7.84
N ALA A 26 5.55 15.98 7.47
CA ALA A 26 4.93 16.94 6.55
C ALA A 26 4.61 16.35 5.17
N TYR A 27 5.28 15.25 4.78
CA TYR A 27 4.97 14.56 3.52
C TYR A 27 3.65 13.79 3.58
N TYR A 28 3.17 13.47 4.77
CA TYR A 28 2.06 12.54 4.98
C TYR A 28 0.72 13.23 5.16
N VAL A 29 -0.32 12.58 4.66
CA VAL A 29 -1.72 12.96 4.91
C VAL A 29 -2.33 11.95 5.87
N ASP A 30 -3.00 12.45 6.90
CA ASP A 30 -3.73 11.63 7.86
C ASP A 30 -5.01 11.10 7.20
N ARG A 31 -5.07 9.78 7.02
CA ARG A 31 -6.18 9.15 6.31
C ARG A 31 -7.42 8.97 7.20
N SER A 32 -7.27 9.09 8.51
CA SER A 32 -8.41 8.97 9.45
C SER A 32 -9.41 10.11 9.31
N VAL A 33 -9.00 11.25 8.73
CA VAL A 33 -9.87 12.42 8.54
C VAL A 33 -10.55 12.46 7.17
N ILE A 34 -10.32 11.45 6.33
CA ILE A 34 -10.87 11.40 4.97
C ILE A 34 -12.01 10.37 4.93
N SER A 35 -13.23 10.82 4.65
CA SER A 35 -14.41 9.96 4.64
C SER A 35 -14.33 8.79 3.65
N LEU A 36 -13.50 8.89 2.62
CA LEU A 36 -13.29 7.82 1.64
C LEU A 36 -12.64 6.57 2.22
N ASN A 37 -12.08 6.67 3.43
CA ASN A 37 -11.45 5.53 4.10
C ASN A 37 -12.39 4.81 5.06
N GLN A 38 -13.68 5.14 5.00
CA GLN A 38 -14.69 4.50 5.83
C GLN A 38 -14.90 3.06 5.39
N GLY A 39 -14.85 2.13 6.35
CA GLY A 39 -15.08 0.72 6.09
C GLY A 39 -16.54 0.39 5.84
N LEU A 40 -16.82 -0.87 5.48
CA LEU A 40 -18.16 -1.36 5.18
C LEU A 40 -19.16 -1.17 6.32
N ASN A 41 -18.67 -1.17 7.57
CA ASN A 41 -19.49 -1.00 8.77
C ASN A 41 -19.47 0.43 9.29
N GLY A 42 -19.03 1.40 8.51
CA GLY A 42 -18.94 2.80 8.93
C GLY A 42 -17.72 3.13 9.77
N GLU A 43 -16.82 2.20 9.96
CA GLU A 43 -15.60 2.42 10.74
C GLU A 43 -14.57 3.21 9.94
N ILE A 44 -13.77 4.02 10.62
CA ILE A 44 -12.70 4.81 10.00
C ILE A 44 -11.37 4.32 10.57
N GLY A 45 -10.49 3.90 9.69
CA GLY A 45 -9.15 3.46 10.07
C GLY A 45 -8.24 4.62 10.43
N SER A 46 -7.06 4.29 10.94
CA SER A 46 -6.03 5.26 11.28
C SER A 46 -4.73 4.84 10.60
N TYR A 47 -4.29 5.63 9.63
CA TYR A 47 -3.00 5.44 8.94
C TYR A 47 -2.68 6.71 8.15
N TYR A 48 -1.47 6.78 7.62
CA TYR A 48 -0.98 7.96 6.91
C TYR A 48 -0.50 7.57 5.52
N SER A 49 -0.62 8.50 4.56
CA SER A 49 -0.20 8.27 3.18
C SER A 49 0.62 9.43 2.63
N ILE A 50 1.57 9.10 1.75
CA ILE A 50 2.21 10.09 0.87
C ILE A 50 1.66 9.84 -0.52
N HIS A 51 1.02 10.87 -1.11
CA HIS A 51 0.50 10.80 -2.45
C HIS A 51 1.60 11.08 -3.48
N ASP A 52 1.40 10.60 -4.69
CA ASP A 52 2.33 10.70 -5.82
C ASP A 52 2.97 12.09 -5.96
N GLY A 53 2.14 13.14 -5.99
CA GLY A 53 2.61 14.50 -6.18
C GLY A 53 3.45 15.06 -5.04
N SER A 54 3.45 14.40 -3.88
CA SER A 54 4.23 14.80 -2.70
C SER A 54 5.46 13.94 -2.49
N LEU A 55 5.67 12.90 -3.30
CA LEU A 55 6.83 12.02 -3.16
C LEU A 55 8.11 12.78 -3.53
N PRO A 56 9.22 12.58 -2.77
CA PRO A 56 10.53 13.04 -3.21
C PRO A 56 10.84 12.47 -4.60
N LYS A 57 11.43 13.30 -5.45
CA LYS A 57 11.60 12.98 -6.87
C LYS A 57 12.40 11.68 -7.10
N ASP A 58 13.46 11.47 -6.35
CA ASP A 58 14.31 10.27 -6.49
C ASP A 58 13.53 8.99 -6.12
N ILE A 59 12.77 9.03 -5.04
CA ILE A 59 11.93 7.90 -4.62
C ILE A 59 10.83 7.66 -5.66
N ARG A 60 10.15 8.72 -6.09
CA ARG A 60 9.11 8.63 -7.10
C ARG A 60 9.62 7.99 -8.39
N ASN A 61 10.76 8.45 -8.88
CA ASN A 61 11.35 7.92 -10.11
C ASN A 61 11.69 6.43 -9.97
N GLU A 62 12.26 6.02 -8.86
CA GLU A 62 12.58 4.62 -8.61
C GLU A 62 11.33 3.76 -8.56
N LEU A 63 10.27 4.22 -7.86
CA LEU A 63 9.03 3.47 -7.76
C LEU A 63 8.34 3.31 -9.12
N TYR A 64 8.36 4.34 -9.97
CA TYR A 64 7.82 4.23 -11.32
C TYR A 64 8.62 3.25 -12.17
N GLU A 65 9.93 3.20 -11.97
CA GLU A 65 10.80 2.30 -12.73
C GLU A 65 10.58 0.85 -12.35
N ILE A 66 10.43 0.55 -11.06
CA ILE A 66 10.24 -0.83 -10.57
C ILE A 66 8.80 -1.33 -10.64
N ALA A 67 7.83 -0.44 -10.88
CA ALA A 67 6.41 -0.80 -10.87
C ALA A 67 6.12 -2.00 -11.78
N PRO A 68 5.22 -2.91 -11.37
CA PRO A 68 4.86 -4.04 -12.21
C PRO A 68 4.34 -3.59 -13.57
N LYS A 69 4.76 -4.28 -14.63
CA LYS A 69 4.30 -3.98 -15.99
C LYS A 69 2.90 -4.53 -16.19
N LYS A 70 1.98 -3.67 -16.61
CA LYS A 70 0.57 -4.01 -16.84
C LYS A 70 0.11 -3.46 -18.17
N ASP A 71 -1.02 -3.96 -18.67
CA ASP A 71 -1.64 -3.46 -19.90
C ASP A 71 -2.26 -2.08 -19.74
N LEU A 72 -2.47 -1.66 -18.49
CA LEU A 72 -3.03 -0.36 -18.17
C LEU A 72 -1.91 0.60 -17.75
N PRO A 73 -2.08 1.90 -17.98
CA PRO A 73 -1.08 2.88 -17.56
C PRO A 73 -1.00 3.00 -16.04
N LEU A 74 0.21 3.13 -15.52
CA LEU A 74 0.43 3.48 -14.12
C LEU A 74 0.07 4.96 -13.95
N THR A 75 -0.94 5.23 -13.14
CA THR A 75 -1.47 6.59 -12.97
C THR A 75 -1.03 7.24 -11.68
N GLU A 76 -0.75 6.45 -10.64
CA GLU A 76 -0.39 6.99 -9.34
C GLU A 76 0.36 5.97 -8.53
N VAL A 77 1.28 6.44 -7.68
CA VAL A 77 1.96 5.65 -6.66
C VAL A 77 1.69 6.31 -5.31
N VAL A 78 1.29 5.50 -4.33
CA VAL A 78 1.00 5.98 -2.97
C VAL A 78 1.81 5.14 -1.98
N ILE A 79 2.38 5.80 -0.97
CA ILE A 79 3.03 5.09 0.15
C ILE A 79 2.11 5.19 1.36
N ASN A 80 1.71 4.05 1.90
CA ASN A 80 1.00 3.99 3.16
C ASN A 80 1.99 3.71 4.29
N ARG A 81 1.84 4.45 5.38
CA ARG A 81 2.62 4.26 6.60
C ARG A 81 1.69 3.80 7.72
N TYR A 82 2.09 2.73 8.39
CA TYR A 82 1.39 2.20 9.56
C TYR A 82 2.31 2.30 10.77
N ARG A 83 1.89 3.06 11.77
CA ARG A 83 2.52 3.10 13.09
C ARG A 83 1.83 2.08 13.99
N ILE A 84 2.42 1.81 15.16
CA ILE A 84 1.83 0.90 16.13
C ILE A 84 0.39 1.30 16.42
N GLY A 85 -0.55 0.36 16.23
CA GLY A 85 -1.97 0.58 16.44
C GLY A 85 -2.75 1.07 15.23
N ASP A 86 -2.07 1.50 14.16
CA ASP A 86 -2.76 1.89 12.93
C ASP A 86 -3.43 0.68 12.27
N TRP A 87 -4.54 0.92 11.59
CA TRP A 87 -5.34 -0.14 11.01
C TRP A 87 -6.22 0.38 9.88
N ILE A 88 -6.73 -0.54 9.06
CA ILE A 88 -7.73 -0.23 8.04
C ILE A 88 -8.89 -1.19 8.24
N PRO A 89 -10.13 -0.69 8.38
CA PRO A 89 -11.29 -1.56 8.54
C PRO A 89 -11.60 -2.34 7.25
N PRO A 90 -12.39 -3.42 7.34
CA PRO A 90 -12.81 -4.16 6.15
C PRO A 90 -13.42 -3.26 5.08
N HIS A 91 -12.95 -3.38 3.85
CA HIS A 91 -13.36 -2.52 2.73
C HIS A 91 -13.09 -3.21 1.40
N GLU A 92 -13.64 -2.64 0.33
CA GLU A 92 -13.35 -2.99 -1.05
C GLU A 92 -12.65 -1.81 -1.73
N ASP A 93 -11.83 -2.10 -2.75
CA ASP A 93 -11.10 -1.08 -3.50
C ASP A 93 -11.76 -0.83 -4.87
N ASP A 94 -13.06 -0.70 -4.91
CA ASP A 94 -13.82 -0.58 -6.14
C ASP A 94 -13.97 0.86 -6.65
N VAL A 95 -13.24 1.81 -6.07
CA VAL A 95 -13.36 3.23 -6.40
C VAL A 95 -12.06 3.74 -7.02
N GLY A 96 -12.14 4.22 -8.25
CA GLY A 96 -11.06 4.92 -8.93
C GLY A 96 -10.18 4.03 -9.80
N PRO A 97 -9.11 3.40 -9.29
CA PRO A 97 -8.20 2.65 -10.15
C PRO A 97 -8.86 1.37 -10.67
N ALA A 98 -8.49 1.00 -11.89
CA ALA A 98 -8.97 -0.27 -12.48
C ALA A 98 -8.18 -1.47 -11.96
N TYR A 99 -6.99 -1.24 -11.43
CA TYR A 99 -6.08 -2.28 -10.97
C TYR A 99 -5.13 -1.73 -9.92
N CYS A 100 -4.75 -2.56 -8.96
CA CYS A 100 -3.91 -2.16 -7.85
C CYS A 100 -2.92 -3.27 -7.50
N SER A 101 -1.65 -2.92 -7.30
CA SER A 101 -0.61 -3.81 -6.79
C SER A 101 0.00 -3.18 -5.56
N THR A 102 0.23 -3.97 -4.52
CA THR A 102 0.81 -3.47 -3.26
C THR A 102 2.14 -4.15 -3.00
N LEU A 103 3.20 -3.35 -2.90
CA LEU A 103 4.55 -3.81 -2.61
C LEU A 103 4.85 -3.62 -1.12
N HIS A 104 5.44 -4.64 -0.48
CA HIS A 104 5.87 -4.57 0.91
C HIS A 104 7.38 -4.45 1.00
N LEU A 105 7.85 -3.63 1.94
CA LEU A 105 9.26 -3.28 2.06
C LEU A 105 9.97 -4.04 3.18
N GLU A 106 9.25 -4.86 3.93
CA GLU A 106 9.79 -5.60 5.06
C GLU A 106 9.00 -6.88 5.31
N ASP A 107 9.64 -7.85 5.94
CA ASP A 107 8.97 -9.07 6.38
C ASP A 107 8.13 -8.79 7.62
N SER A 108 6.95 -9.40 7.72
CA SER A 108 6.12 -9.33 8.90
C SER A 108 5.25 -10.58 9.02
N GLU A 109 4.98 -11.02 10.22
CA GLU A 109 3.96 -12.03 10.48
C GLU A 109 2.55 -11.47 10.30
N GLU A 110 2.43 -10.14 10.21
CA GLU A 110 1.20 -9.44 9.88
C GLU A 110 1.14 -9.16 8.38
N GLY A 111 -0.01 -8.70 7.92
CA GLY A 111 -0.17 -8.37 6.52
C GLY A 111 -1.61 -8.01 6.20
N LEU A 112 -2.07 -8.50 5.06
CA LEU A 112 -3.43 -8.26 4.59
C LEU A 112 -4.36 -9.36 5.09
N SER A 113 -5.37 -8.98 5.85
CA SER A 113 -6.39 -9.91 6.34
C SER A 113 -7.59 -9.95 5.39
N TYR A 114 -8.19 -11.12 5.25
CA TYR A 114 -9.40 -11.32 4.46
C TYR A 114 -10.19 -12.48 5.06
N GLU A 115 -11.42 -12.65 4.64
CA GLU A 115 -12.25 -13.73 5.16
C GLU A 115 -11.60 -15.09 4.89
N GLY A 116 -11.28 -15.79 5.96
CA GLY A 116 -10.67 -17.11 5.90
C GLY A 116 -9.15 -17.12 5.85
N GLY A 117 -8.46 -15.95 5.92
CA GLY A 117 -7.01 -15.99 5.83
C GLY A 117 -6.28 -14.70 6.11
N LEU A 118 -4.96 -14.83 6.05
CA LEU A 118 -4.02 -13.74 6.21
C LEU A 118 -2.89 -13.93 5.19
N SER A 119 -2.60 -12.90 4.41
CA SER A 119 -1.44 -12.86 3.54
C SER A 119 -0.35 -12.04 4.23
N LYS A 120 0.67 -12.73 4.75
CA LYS A 120 1.78 -12.10 5.47
C LYS A 120 2.63 -11.27 4.51
N ASN A 121 3.26 -10.21 5.03
CA ASN A 121 4.13 -9.38 4.23
C ASN A 121 5.51 -10.01 4.06
N LYS A 122 6.05 -9.89 2.84
CA LYS A 122 7.43 -10.30 2.50
C LYS A 122 8.12 -9.15 1.80
N ALA A 123 9.31 -8.79 2.27
CA ALA A 123 10.10 -7.72 1.67
C ALA A 123 10.37 -7.99 0.19
N GLY A 124 10.00 -7.02 -0.66
CA GLY A 124 10.19 -7.11 -2.12
C GLY A 124 9.07 -7.80 -2.87
N TRP A 125 8.05 -8.29 -2.19
CA TRP A 125 6.92 -8.99 -2.81
C TRP A 125 5.70 -8.10 -2.93
N CYS A 126 4.97 -8.30 -4.04
CA CYS A 126 3.70 -7.64 -4.30
C CYS A 126 2.53 -8.56 -4.03
N LYS A 127 1.40 -7.94 -3.70
CA LYS A 127 0.10 -8.59 -3.57
C LYS A 127 -0.89 -7.95 -4.53
N GLU A 128 -1.72 -8.80 -5.14
CA GLU A 128 -2.79 -8.37 -6.04
C GLU A 128 -4.05 -9.19 -5.75
N PHE A 129 -5.19 -8.54 -5.84
CA PHE A 129 -6.48 -9.19 -5.62
C PHE A 129 -7.57 -8.43 -6.39
N PRO A 130 -8.74 -9.07 -6.63
CA PRO A 130 -9.84 -8.40 -7.35
C PRO A 130 -10.32 -7.15 -6.62
N MET A 131 -10.79 -6.15 -7.38
CA MET A 131 -11.27 -4.87 -6.84
C MET A 131 -12.40 -5.03 -5.82
N ASN A 132 -13.25 -6.04 -5.99
CA ASN A 132 -14.37 -6.31 -5.08
C ASN A 132 -14.00 -7.25 -3.92
N PHE A 133 -12.72 -7.47 -3.70
CA PHE A 133 -12.23 -8.35 -2.64
C PHE A 133 -12.23 -7.59 -1.30
N VAL A 134 -13.00 -8.08 -0.33
CA VAL A 134 -13.06 -7.46 1.00
C VAL A 134 -11.81 -7.84 1.79
N HIS A 135 -11.07 -6.83 2.24
CA HIS A 135 -9.84 -7.02 2.98
C HIS A 135 -9.66 -5.91 4.01
N TRP A 136 -8.75 -6.13 4.96
CA TRP A 136 -8.47 -5.16 6.02
C TRP A 136 -7.07 -5.36 6.55
N VAL A 137 -6.62 -4.38 7.35
CA VAL A 137 -5.34 -4.44 8.06
C VAL A 137 -5.65 -4.37 9.56
N GLU A 138 -5.31 -5.44 10.29
CA GLU A 138 -5.45 -5.46 11.74
C GLU A 138 -4.52 -4.43 12.37
N PRO A 139 -4.82 -3.95 13.59
CA PRO A 139 -3.94 -3.01 14.27
C PRO A 139 -2.49 -3.50 14.27
N VAL A 140 -1.61 -2.65 13.75
CA VAL A 140 -0.21 -2.99 13.48
C VAL A 140 0.58 -3.02 14.78
N SER A 141 1.40 -4.05 14.97
CA SER A 141 2.26 -4.17 16.16
C SER A 141 3.66 -3.60 15.92
N ASP A 142 4.12 -3.56 14.66
CA ASP A 142 5.41 -2.99 14.26
C ASP A 142 5.21 -1.98 13.14
N PRO A 143 5.88 -0.80 13.20
CA PRO A 143 5.77 0.18 12.11
C PRO A 143 6.20 -0.42 10.77
N ARG A 144 5.44 -0.11 9.72
CA ARG A 144 5.76 -0.60 8.37
C ARG A 144 5.17 0.28 7.29
N TYR A 145 5.62 0.05 6.06
CA TYR A 145 5.20 0.77 4.87
C TYR A 145 4.69 -0.19 3.82
N SER A 146 3.71 0.28 3.05
CA SER A 146 3.25 -0.40 1.83
C SER A 146 3.29 0.59 0.68
N VAL A 147 3.76 0.15 -0.49
CA VAL A 147 3.76 0.97 -1.70
C VAL A 147 2.65 0.46 -2.59
N ILE A 148 1.74 1.34 -2.97
CA ILE A 148 0.58 0.99 -3.79
C ILE A 148 0.74 1.58 -5.17
N PHE A 149 0.71 0.71 -6.19
CA PHE A 149 0.77 1.09 -7.60
C PHE A 149 -0.67 1.04 -8.15
N LEU A 150 -1.16 2.18 -8.62
CA LEU A 150 -2.52 2.33 -9.13
C LEU A 150 -2.50 2.46 -10.65
N TYR A 151 -3.20 1.55 -11.31
CA TYR A 151 -3.29 1.51 -12.78
C TYR A 151 -4.70 1.92 -13.19
N GLY A 152 -4.79 2.99 -13.96
CA GLY A 152 -6.05 3.52 -14.40
C GLY A 152 -6.43 3.09 -15.79
N ARG A 153 -7.68 3.41 -16.17
CA ARG A 153 -8.10 3.33 -17.56
C ARG A 153 -7.49 4.52 -18.27
N GLY A 154 -6.98 4.29 -19.49
CA GLY A 154 -6.56 5.38 -20.33
C GLY A 154 -7.71 6.35 -20.57
N ILE A 155 -7.43 7.63 -20.51
CA ILE A 155 -8.44 8.66 -20.79
C ILE A 155 -8.49 8.87 -22.27
#